data_0e5376e0e52dd5df157fc926cd67cf0e
#
_entry.id   0e5376e0e52dd5df157fc926cd67cf0e
#
_cell.length_a   1.000
_cell.length_b   1.000
_cell.length_c   1.000
_cell.angle_alpha   90.00
_cell.angle_beta   90.00
_cell.angle_gamma   90.00
#
_symmetry.space_group_name_H-M   'P 1'
#
loop_
_entity.id
_entity.type
_entity.pdbx_description
1 polymer ?
#
loop_
_entity_poly.entity_id
_entity_poly.type
_entity_poly.pdbx_seq_one_letter_code
_entity_poly.pdbx_strand_id
1 'polypeptide(L)'
;MTIHTEHPFLDPDADPVRRLRGRLGGAVTLWTSGGGDIGAERAGLTVSSVMVSGGEPGRVLALVDPDCSLRDVLEETGRGVVHLLRWHDRELAEVFAGQMPAPGGQFTTAEWEQTAFGPRLASATTWAEVEVESFEPVGWSDLVVARIVGLEVGEDGVPLEHRRGRYLRPSDAEGPA
;
A
#
# COMPACT_ATOMS: atom_id res chain seq x y z
N MET A 1 6.45 -20.18 6.91
CA MET A 1 6.62 -18.71 7.07
C MET A 1 7.79 -18.48 8.02
N THR A 2 8.94 -18.11 7.50
CA THR A 2 10.15 -17.92 8.32
C THR A 2 10.19 -16.46 8.75
N ILE A 3 9.92 -16.21 10.03
CA ILE A 3 10.08 -14.88 10.62
C ILE A 3 11.57 -14.61 10.71
N HIS A 4 12.11 -13.83 9.80
CA HIS A 4 13.47 -13.33 9.90
C HIS A 4 13.51 -12.23 10.95
N THR A 5 13.99 -12.56 12.15
CA THR A 5 14.20 -11.62 13.28
C THR A 5 15.37 -10.66 13.03
N GLU A 6 16.15 -10.87 11.99
CA GLU A 6 17.27 -10.00 11.64
C GLU A 6 16.88 -8.99 10.56
N HIS A 7 17.36 -7.77 10.73
CA HIS A 7 17.10 -6.67 9.79
C HIS A 7 17.64 -7.06 8.41
N PRO A 8 16.81 -7.11 7.36
CA PRO A 8 17.19 -7.68 6.05
C PRO A 8 18.36 -6.95 5.36
N PHE A 9 18.78 -5.79 5.86
CA PHE A 9 19.94 -5.05 5.38
C PHE A 9 21.24 -5.34 6.15
N LEU A 10 21.19 -6.16 7.21
CA LEU A 10 22.36 -6.61 7.96
C LEU A 10 22.89 -7.95 7.44
N ASP A 11 22.11 -8.66 6.63
CA ASP A 11 22.54 -9.89 5.99
C ASP A 11 23.52 -9.59 4.85
N PRO A 12 24.80 -10.00 4.95
CA PRO A 12 25.80 -9.80 3.90
C PRO A 12 25.46 -10.55 2.60
N ASP A 13 24.66 -11.63 2.69
CA ASP A 13 24.23 -12.44 1.55
C ASP A 13 22.85 -12.02 1.00
N ALA A 14 22.30 -10.89 1.49
CA ALA A 14 21.03 -10.39 1.02
C ALA A 14 21.05 -10.09 -0.48
N ASP A 15 20.00 -10.51 -1.18
CA ASP A 15 19.78 -10.27 -2.61
C ASP A 15 20.09 -8.80 -2.99
N PRO A 16 21.05 -8.56 -3.91
CA PRO A 16 21.42 -7.20 -4.34
C PRO A 16 20.25 -6.39 -4.87
N VAL A 17 19.27 -7.01 -5.54
CA VAL A 17 18.07 -6.35 -6.07
C VAL A 17 17.18 -5.87 -4.91
N ARG A 18 16.99 -6.69 -3.87
CA ARG A 18 16.28 -6.30 -2.66
C ARG A 18 16.95 -5.11 -1.97
N ARG A 19 18.29 -5.11 -1.92
CA ARG A 19 19.06 -3.98 -1.37
C ARG A 19 18.90 -2.70 -2.19
N LEU A 20 18.92 -2.82 -3.52
CA LEU A 20 18.67 -1.69 -4.43
C LEU A 20 17.27 -1.11 -4.18
N ARG A 21 16.23 -1.97 -4.20
CA ARG A 21 14.85 -1.56 -3.92
C ARG A 21 14.71 -0.83 -2.59
N GLY A 22 15.33 -1.36 -1.54
CA GLY A 22 15.29 -0.73 -0.22
C GLY A 22 15.97 0.63 -0.15
N ARG A 23 16.96 0.90 -1.04
CA ARG A 23 17.64 2.20 -1.10
C ARG A 23 16.86 3.26 -1.87
N LEU A 24 15.97 2.85 -2.77
CA LEU A 24 15.12 3.80 -3.51
C LEU A 24 14.21 4.58 -2.55
N GLY A 25 13.64 3.87 -1.56
CA GLY A 25 12.66 4.49 -0.68
C GLY A 25 11.39 4.90 -1.42
N GLY A 26 10.45 5.48 -0.72
CA GLY A 26 9.23 6.02 -1.32
C GLY A 26 8.09 6.18 -0.32
N ALA A 27 7.04 6.85 -0.79
CA ALA A 27 5.81 7.02 -0.06
C ALA A 27 5.15 5.66 0.23
N VAL A 28 4.46 5.58 1.35
CA VAL A 28 3.71 4.39 1.74
C VAL A 28 2.24 4.61 1.46
N THR A 29 1.65 3.67 0.73
CA THR A 29 0.21 3.65 0.43
C THR A 29 -0.45 2.45 1.09
N LEU A 30 -1.74 2.56 1.35
CA LEU A 30 -2.60 1.46 1.74
C LEU A 30 -3.62 1.21 0.64
N TRP A 31 -3.64 0.02 0.11
CA TRP A 31 -4.61 -0.43 -0.87
C TRP A 31 -5.66 -1.28 -0.20
N THR A 32 -6.91 -1.05 -0.52
CA THR A 32 -8.05 -1.82 0.00
C THR A 32 -9.02 -2.17 -1.11
N SER A 33 -9.73 -3.27 -0.95
CA SER A 33 -10.78 -3.73 -1.87
C SER A 33 -11.80 -4.59 -1.14
N GLY A 34 -12.93 -4.88 -1.77
CA GLY A 34 -13.97 -5.79 -1.27
C GLY A 34 -14.91 -5.16 -0.26
N GLY A 35 -15.74 -6.00 0.34
CA GLY A 35 -16.78 -5.62 1.29
C GLY A 35 -18.06 -5.05 0.66
N GLY A 36 -19.06 -4.79 1.49
CA GLY A 36 -20.34 -4.24 1.04
C GLY A 36 -21.09 -5.17 0.07
N ASP A 37 -21.75 -4.57 -0.91
CA ASP A 37 -22.55 -5.30 -1.91
C ASP A 37 -21.70 -5.95 -3.01
N ILE A 38 -20.36 -5.78 -2.96
CA ILE A 38 -19.42 -6.34 -3.95
C ILE A 38 -19.30 -7.87 -3.79
N GLY A 39 -19.64 -8.39 -2.60
CA GLY A 39 -19.69 -9.83 -2.33
C GLY A 39 -18.36 -10.46 -1.95
N ALA A 40 -17.22 -9.81 -2.22
CA ALA A 40 -15.91 -10.27 -1.78
C ALA A 40 -15.61 -9.86 -0.34
N GLU A 41 -14.79 -10.63 0.37
CA GLU A 41 -14.27 -10.23 1.69
C GLU A 41 -13.38 -8.97 1.54
N ARG A 42 -13.32 -8.18 2.62
CA ARG A 42 -12.40 -7.04 2.66
C ARG A 42 -10.96 -7.50 2.65
N ALA A 43 -10.16 -6.95 1.77
CA ALA A 43 -8.72 -7.16 1.74
C ALA A 43 -7.97 -5.84 1.69
N GLY A 44 -6.77 -5.82 2.25
CA GLY A 44 -5.89 -4.65 2.22
C GLY A 44 -4.42 -5.03 2.33
N LEU A 45 -3.57 -4.17 1.78
CA LEU A 45 -2.12 -4.34 1.78
C LEU A 45 -1.43 -2.98 1.83
N THR A 46 -0.40 -2.88 2.66
CA THR A 46 0.54 -1.75 2.62
C THR A 46 1.50 -1.90 1.47
N VAL A 47 1.53 -0.92 0.58
CA VAL A 47 2.31 -0.94 -0.67
C VAL A 47 3.20 0.30 -0.76
N SER A 48 4.51 0.09 -0.92
CA SER A 48 5.50 1.15 -1.16
C SER A 48 6.11 1.12 -2.57
N SER A 49 5.82 0.07 -3.35
CA SER A 49 6.23 -0.04 -4.75
C SER A 49 5.14 0.53 -5.66
N VAL A 50 4.93 1.84 -5.59
CA VAL A 50 3.83 2.54 -6.27
C VAL A 50 4.36 3.65 -7.17
N MET A 51 3.69 3.84 -8.29
CA MET A 51 3.92 4.94 -9.24
C MET A 51 2.59 5.52 -9.69
N VAL A 52 2.59 6.81 -10.03
CA VAL A 52 1.43 7.48 -10.61
C VAL A 52 1.81 8.04 -11.97
N SER A 53 1.01 7.74 -12.97
CA SER A 53 1.12 8.28 -14.32
C SER A 53 0.01 9.28 -14.59
N GLY A 54 0.39 10.48 -15.04
CA GLY A 54 -0.57 11.44 -15.56
C GLY A 54 -1.22 10.95 -16.84
N GLY A 55 -2.40 11.47 -17.15
CA GLY A 55 -3.16 11.11 -18.36
C GLY A 55 -4.66 11.35 -18.14
N GLU A 56 -5.47 11.07 -19.15
CA GLU A 56 -6.93 11.16 -19.12
C GLU A 56 -7.53 9.79 -19.51
N PRO A 57 -7.82 8.91 -18.51
CA PRO A 57 -7.60 9.05 -17.08
C PRO A 57 -6.14 8.83 -16.65
N GLY A 58 -5.76 9.35 -15.47
CA GLY A 58 -4.51 9.01 -14.80
C GLY A 58 -4.49 7.55 -14.35
N ARG A 59 -3.31 7.03 -14.06
CA ARG A 59 -3.14 5.64 -13.62
C ARG A 59 -2.26 5.54 -12.39
N VAL A 60 -2.57 4.55 -11.56
CA VAL A 60 -1.71 4.10 -10.46
C VAL A 60 -1.19 2.72 -10.82
N LEU A 61 0.12 2.51 -10.61
CA LEU A 61 0.80 1.25 -10.83
C LEU A 61 1.42 0.79 -9.51
N ALA A 62 1.32 -0.50 -9.20
CA ALA A 62 1.91 -1.06 -7.99
C ALA A 62 2.42 -2.48 -8.22
N LEU A 63 3.52 -2.83 -7.54
CA LEU A 63 3.97 -4.22 -7.45
C LEU A 63 3.39 -4.84 -6.17
N VAL A 64 2.64 -5.92 -6.33
CA VAL A 64 2.02 -6.68 -5.24
C VAL A 64 2.50 -8.14 -5.26
N ASP A 65 2.45 -8.79 -4.11
CA ASP A 65 2.70 -10.22 -4.01
C ASP A 65 1.54 -10.97 -4.70
N PRO A 66 1.79 -11.87 -5.65
CA PRO A 66 0.75 -12.62 -6.34
C PRO A 66 -0.08 -13.51 -5.40
N ASP A 67 0.47 -13.90 -4.25
CA ASP A 67 -0.18 -14.77 -3.26
C ASP A 67 -0.89 -13.97 -2.15
N CYS A 68 -1.00 -12.64 -2.24
CA CYS A 68 -1.69 -11.85 -1.23
C CYS A 68 -3.19 -11.75 -1.47
N SER A 69 -3.98 -11.72 -0.39
CA SER A 69 -5.44 -11.62 -0.44
C SER A 69 -5.95 -10.37 -1.17
N LEU A 70 -5.22 -9.26 -1.11
CA LEU A 70 -5.59 -8.06 -1.85
C LEU A 70 -5.59 -8.30 -3.36
N ARG A 71 -4.59 -9.00 -3.88
CA ARG A 71 -4.48 -9.32 -5.30
C ARG A 71 -5.69 -10.12 -5.77
N ASP A 72 -6.09 -11.14 -5.00
CA ASP A 72 -7.24 -11.99 -5.32
C ASP A 72 -8.56 -11.18 -5.32
N VAL A 73 -8.76 -10.34 -4.31
CA VAL A 73 -9.95 -9.50 -4.21
C VAL A 73 -9.99 -8.41 -5.28
N LEU A 74 -8.84 -7.83 -5.66
CA LEU A 74 -8.76 -6.89 -6.79
C LEU A 74 -9.09 -7.57 -8.11
N GLU A 75 -8.70 -8.83 -8.32
CA GLU A 75 -9.06 -9.60 -9.52
C GLU A 75 -10.56 -9.90 -9.56
N GLU A 76 -11.14 -10.29 -8.42
CA GLU A 76 -12.56 -10.60 -8.32
C GLU A 76 -13.44 -9.35 -8.52
N THR A 77 -13.09 -8.23 -7.92
CA THR A 77 -13.91 -7.01 -7.90
C THR A 77 -13.60 -6.05 -9.04
N GLY A 78 -12.39 -6.10 -9.57
CA GLY A 78 -11.88 -5.12 -10.53
C GLY A 78 -11.69 -3.72 -9.96
N ARG A 79 -11.81 -3.51 -8.64
CA ARG A 79 -11.91 -2.19 -8.00
C ARG A 79 -11.10 -2.13 -6.71
N GLY A 80 -10.62 -0.92 -6.37
CA GLY A 80 -9.93 -0.69 -5.12
C GLY A 80 -9.90 0.78 -4.72
N VAL A 81 -9.43 1.02 -3.49
CA VAL A 81 -9.13 2.35 -2.98
C VAL A 81 -7.66 2.40 -2.58
N VAL A 82 -6.97 3.43 -3.04
CA VAL A 82 -5.56 3.68 -2.74
C VAL A 82 -5.47 4.90 -1.83
N HIS A 83 -4.89 4.75 -0.65
CA HIS A 83 -4.74 5.82 0.34
C HIS A 83 -3.27 6.21 0.44
N LEU A 84 -2.96 7.51 0.42
CA LEU A 84 -1.63 8.01 0.76
C LEU A 84 -1.55 8.13 2.29
N LEU A 85 -0.65 7.37 2.91
CA LEU A 85 -0.53 7.35 4.36
C LEU A 85 0.37 8.47 4.88
N ARG A 86 0.05 8.94 6.08
CA ARG A 86 0.80 9.95 6.83
C ARG A 86 1.52 9.32 8.02
N TRP A 87 2.44 10.02 8.62
CA TRP A 87 3.25 9.52 9.74
C TRP A 87 2.43 8.94 10.91
N HIS A 88 1.26 9.52 11.20
CA HIS A 88 0.41 9.00 12.27
C HIS A 88 -0.26 7.66 11.92
N ASP A 89 -0.32 7.29 10.62
CA ASP A 89 -0.88 6.02 10.15
C ASP A 89 0.16 4.86 10.18
N ARG A 90 1.37 5.08 10.71
CA ARG A 90 2.45 4.09 10.67
C ARG A 90 2.10 2.74 11.31
N GLU A 91 1.33 2.75 12.42
CA GLU A 91 0.89 1.52 13.08
C GLU A 91 -0.13 0.76 12.22
N LEU A 92 -1.03 1.49 11.57
CA LEU A 92 -1.95 0.92 10.59
C LEU A 92 -1.18 0.30 9.41
N ALA A 93 -0.16 1.00 8.90
CA ALA A 93 0.70 0.47 7.84
C ALA A 93 1.41 -0.83 8.26
N GLU A 94 1.89 -0.96 9.50
CA GLU A 94 2.49 -2.19 10.03
C GLU A 94 1.49 -3.33 10.10
N VAL A 95 0.24 -3.06 10.49
CA VAL A 95 -0.84 -4.06 10.53
C VAL A 95 -1.10 -4.61 9.13
N PHE A 96 -1.27 -3.74 8.13
CA PHE A 96 -1.53 -4.15 6.75
C PHE A 96 -0.29 -4.65 6.00
N ALA A 97 0.90 -4.44 6.55
CA ALA A 97 2.13 -5.11 6.12
C ALA A 97 2.33 -6.49 6.75
N GLY A 98 1.44 -6.93 7.66
CA GLY A 98 1.57 -8.19 8.39
C GLY A 98 2.69 -8.19 9.43
N GLN A 99 3.18 -7.01 9.85
CA GLN A 99 4.27 -6.86 10.84
C GLN A 99 3.74 -6.71 12.27
N MET A 100 2.49 -6.31 12.42
CA MET A 100 1.81 -6.20 13.70
C MET A 100 0.58 -7.11 13.76
N PRO A 101 0.30 -7.74 14.91
CA PRO A 101 -0.91 -8.55 15.08
C PRO A 101 -2.16 -7.64 15.08
N ALA A 102 -3.24 -8.14 14.48
CA ALA A 102 -4.55 -7.48 14.46
C ALA A 102 -5.64 -8.44 15.00
N PRO A 103 -5.79 -8.55 16.31
CA PRO A 103 -6.86 -9.36 16.91
C PRO A 103 -8.23 -8.90 16.39
N GLY A 104 -9.00 -9.81 15.83
CA GLY A 104 -10.29 -9.51 15.20
C GLY A 104 -10.20 -9.08 13.73
N GLY A 105 -8.99 -9.02 13.14
CA GLY A 105 -8.76 -8.69 11.74
C GLY A 105 -8.23 -7.28 11.53
N GLN A 106 -7.55 -7.06 10.40
CA GLN A 106 -6.86 -5.81 10.06
C GLN A 106 -7.81 -4.59 10.05
N PHE A 107 -9.06 -4.78 9.61
CA PHE A 107 -10.04 -3.71 9.50
C PHE A 107 -10.68 -3.29 10.83
N THR A 108 -10.34 -3.95 11.95
CA THR A 108 -10.80 -3.52 13.29
C THR A 108 -9.90 -2.43 13.90
N THR A 109 -8.77 -2.13 13.27
CA THR A 109 -7.73 -1.24 13.81
C THR A 109 -7.92 0.24 13.46
N ALA A 110 -8.90 0.55 12.61
CA ALA A 110 -9.25 1.92 12.22
C ALA A 110 -10.73 2.04 11.87
N GLU A 111 -11.18 3.28 11.63
CA GLU A 111 -12.53 3.55 11.12
C GLU A 111 -12.55 3.56 9.59
N TRP A 112 -13.56 2.94 9.02
CA TRP A 112 -13.69 2.73 7.58
C TRP A 112 -15.07 3.14 7.08
N GLU A 113 -15.09 3.81 5.95
CA GLU A 113 -16.30 4.05 5.17
C GLU A 113 -16.32 3.05 4.01
N GLN A 114 -17.42 2.30 3.90
CA GLN A 114 -17.60 1.38 2.78
C GLN A 114 -18.02 2.16 1.54
N THR A 115 -17.24 2.08 0.47
CA THR A 115 -17.55 2.65 -0.84
C THR A 115 -17.85 1.55 -1.86
N ALA A 116 -18.25 1.95 -3.08
CA ALA A 116 -18.41 1.01 -4.20
C ALA A 116 -17.07 0.42 -4.69
N PHE A 117 -15.93 0.95 -4.25
CA PHE A 117 -14.59 0.52 -4.63
C PHE A 117 -13.87 -0.27 -3.53
N GLY A 118 -14.41 -0.26 -2.31
CA GLY A 118 -13.84 -0.93 -1.16
C GLY A 118 -13.87 -0.05 0.09
N PRO A 119 -13.28 -0.54 1.20
CA PRO A 119 -13.18 0.23 2.43
C PRO A 119 -12.26 1.45 2.25
N ARG A 120 -12.78 2.65 2.48
CA ARG A 120 -12.00 3.89 2.55
C ARG A 120 -11.67 4.21 3.99
N LEU A 121 -10.40 4.50 4.27
CA LEU A 121 -9.96 4.95 5.60
C LEU A 121 -10.59 6.31 5.92
N ALA A 122 -11.38 6.40 6.98
CA ALA A 122 -12.13 7.61 7.32
C ALA A 122 -11.24 8.82 7.61
N SER A 123 -10.02 8.59 8.12
CA SER A 123 -9.03 9.65 8.41
C SER A 123 -8.18 10.05 7.20
N ALA A 124 -8.29 9.37 6.05
CA ALA A 124 -7.47 9.69 4.88
C ALA A 124 -7.90 11.02 4.27
N THR A 125 -6.93 11.90 4.01
CA THR A 125 -7.15 13.18 3.32
C THR A 125 -6.83 13.11 1.83
N THR A 126 -5.99 12.14 1.43
CA THR A 126 -5.62 11.91 0.03
C THR A 126 -5.82 10.44 -0.31
N TRP A 127 -6.67 10.19 -1.29
CA TRP A 127 -7.02 8.84 -1.72
C TRP A 127 -7.51 8.85 -3.17
N ALA A 128 -7.45 7.68 -3.82
CA ALA A 128 -7.97 7.45 -5.16
C ALA A 128 -8.85 6.21 -5.20
N GLU A 129 -10.00 6.29 -5.85
CA GLU A 129 -10.78 5.15 -6.31
C GLU A 129 -10.25 4.70 -7.66
N VAL A 130 -10.00 3.40 -7.80
CA VAL A 130 -9.35 2.85 -8.98
C VAL A 130 -10.10 1.66 -9.54
N GLU A 131 -10.03 1.51 -10.87
CA GLU A 131 -10.46 0.30 -11.57
C GLU A 131 -9.24 -0.39 -12.19
N VAL A 132 -9.08 -1.67 -11.90
CA VAL A 132 -7.95 -2.47 -12.38
C VAL A 132 -8.10 -2.70 -13.89
N GLU A 133 -7.04 -2.41 -14.64
CA GLU A 133 -6.95 -2.66 -16.08
C GLU A 133 -6.20 -3.96 -16.39
N SER A 134 -5.12 -4.24 -15.66
CA SER A 134 -4.32 -5.45 -15.87
C SER A 134 -3.53 -5.88 -14.64
N PHE A 135 -3.17 -7.17 -14.64
CA PHE A 135 -2.14 -7.76 -13.79
C PHE A 135 -1.09 -8.36 -14.72
N GLU A 136 0.16 -7.95 -14.57
CA GLU A 136 1.27 -8.43 -15.40
C GLU A 136 2.36 -9.02 -14.51
N PRO A 137 2.74 -10.29 -14.68
CA PRO A 137 3.83 -10.89 -13.93
C PRO A 137 5.16 -10.16 -14.19
N VAL A 138 5.80 -9.66 -13.14
CA VAL A 138 7.09 -8.98 -13.21
C VAL A 138 8.01 -9.52 -12.11
N GLY A 139 8.96 -10.36 -12.49
CA GLY A 139 9.81 -11.05 -11.52
C GLY A 139 8.98 -11.96 -10.61
N TRP A 140 9.00 -11.69 -9.32
CA TRP A 140 8.23 -12.43 -8.30
C TRP A 140 7.00 -11.65 -7.81
N SER A 141 6.58 -10.65 -8.56
CA SER A 141 5.44 -9.81 -8.23
C SER A 141 4.49 -9.70 -9.41
N ASP A 142 3.25 -9.32 -9.16
CA ASP A 142 2.33 -8.84 -10.18
C ASP A 142 2.38 -7.31 -10.22
N LEU A 143 2.57 -6.74 -11.41
CA LEU A 143 2.35 -5.34 -11.68
C LEU A 143 0.84 -5.12 -11.88
N VAL A 144 0.22 -4.44 -10.94
CA VAL A 144 -1.16 -3.96 -11.06
C VAL A 144 -1.15 -2.63 -11.79
N VAL A 145 -1.91 -2.53 -12.86
CA VAL A 145 -2.20 -1.26 -13.54
C VAL A 145 -3.66 -0.93 -13.33
N ALA A 146 -3.93 0.22 -12.73
CA ALA A 146 -5.30 0.63 -12.42
C ALA A 146 -5.55 2.09 -12.83
N ARG A 147 -6.66 2.35 -13.48
CA ARG A 147 -7.08 3.71 -13.84
C ARG A 147 -7.73 4.41 -12.65
N ILE A 148 -7.47 5.69 -12.49
CA ILE A 148 -8.09 6.53 -11.48
C ILE A 148 -9.46 6.95 -11.98
N VAL A 149 -10.52 6.69 -11.20
CA VAL A 149 -11.90 7.04 -11.51
C VAL A 149 -12.49 8.03 -10.52
N GLY A 150 -11.92 8.11 -9.31
CA GLY A 150 -12.23 9.11 -8.29
C GLY A 150 -10.94 9.50 -7.58
N LEU A 151 -10.80 10.76 -7.20
CA LEU A 151 -9.59 11.28 -6.58
C LEU A 151 -9.94 12.41 -5.61
N GLU A 152 -9.39 12.32 -4.42
CA GLU A 152 -9.34 13.43 -3.45
C GLU A 152 -7.88 13.71 -3.10
N VAL A 153 -7.48 14.97 -3.22
CA VAL A 153 -6.17 15.46 -2.77
C VAL A 153 -6.44 16.56 -1.77
N GLY A 154 -6.47 16.15 -0.51
CA GLY A 154 -6.72 17.05 0.61
C GLY A 154 -5.45 17.73 1.12
N GLU A 155 -5.53 18.23 2.37
CA GLU A 155 -4.38 18.88 2.99
C GLU A 155 -3.20 17.92 3.10
N ASP A 156 -2.04 18.40 2.68
CA ASP A 156 -0.79 17.69 2.85
C ASP A 156 -0.44 17.65 4.35
N GLY A 157 0.06 16.51 4.78
CA GLY A 157 0.50 16.29 6.14
C GLY A 157 1.91 15.73 6.14
N VAL A 158 2.41 15.35 7.32
CA VAL A 158 3.71 14.68 7.41
C VAL A 158 3.61 13.31 6.71
N PRO A 159 4.29 13.09 5.58
CA PRO A 159 4.16 11.85 4.80
C PRO A 159 4.72 10.65 5.57
N LEU A 160 4.14 9.47 5.32
CA LEU A 160 4.75 8.21 5.72
C LEU A 160 5.65 7.74 4.59
N GLU A 161 6.95 7.72 4.85
CA GLU A 161 7.95 7.26 3.90
C GLU A 161 8.68 6.02 4.42
N HIS A 162 9.05 5.14 3.50
CA HIS A 162 9.77 3.91 3.81
C HIS A 162 11.10 3.87 3.08
N ARG A 163 12.18 3.57 3.82
CA ARG A 163 13.51 3.38 3.25
C ARG A 163 14.32 2.35 4.05
N ARG A 164 14.99 1.44 3.39
CA ARG A 164 15.84 0.41 4.00
C ARG A 164 15.13 -0.41 5.07
N GLY A 165 13.85 -0.77 4.84
CA GLY A 165 13.06 -1.58 5.77
C GLY A 165 12.57 -0.83 7.00
N ARG A 166 12.58 0.52 7.00
CA ARG A 166 12.11 1.35 8.12
C ARG A 166 11.30 2.52 7.62
N TYR A 167 10.35 2.97 8.43
CA TYR A 167 9.70 4.26 8.22
C TYR A 167 10.66 5.39 8.62
N LEU A 168 10.76 6.41 7.76
CA LEU A 168 11.55 7.60 8.04
C LEU A 168 10.80 8.49 9.02
N ARG A 169 11.47 8.93 10.08
CA ARG A 169 10.89 9.91 10.99
C ARG A 169 10.89 11.29 10.32
N PRO A 170 9.88 12.15 10.61
CA PRO A 170 9.84 13.49 10.05
C PRO A 170 11.12 14.32 10.26
N SER A 171 11.78 14.14 11.41
CA SER A 171 13.08 14.77 11.71
C SER A 171 14.24 14.27 10.86
N ASP A 172 14.10 13.09 10.24
CA ASP A 172 15.15 12.51 9.38
C ASP A 172 15.04 13.01 7.94
N ALA A 173 13.90 13.63 7.58
CA ALA A 173 13.66 14.25 6.28
C ALA A 173 14.28 15.66 6.17
N GLU A 174 14.51 16.34 7.29
CA GLU A 174 15.27 17.58 7.38
C GLU A 174 16.77 17.23 7.48
N GLY A 175 17.37 16.79 6.38
CA GLY A 175 18.82 16.64 6.31
C GLY A 175 19.52 17.99 6.54
N PRO A 176 20.80 18.00 7.00
CA PRO A 176 21.51 19.25 7.22
C PRO A 176 21.60 20.03 5.89
N ALA A 177 21.19 21.28 5.96
CA ALA A 177 21.28 22.26 4.89
C ALA A 177 22.73 22.49 4.42
#